data_086209612db3c8d3cb3208fd6d456365
#
_entry.id   086209612db3c8d3cb3208fd6d456365
#
_cell.length_a   1.000
_cell.length_b   1.000
_cell.length_c   1.000
_cell.angle_alpha   90.00
_cell.angle_beta   90.00
_cell.angle_gamma   90.00
#
_symmetry.space_group_name_H-M   'P 1'
#
loop_
_entity.id
_entity.type
_entity.pdbx_description
1 polymer ?
#
loop_
_entity_poly.entity_id
_entity_poly.type
_entity_poly.pdbx_seq_one_letter_code
_entity_poly.pdbx_strand_id
1 'polypeptide(L)'
;AMIEENDRILARRLVQPYLMMRGVALFTKVKNLRILGRMQVEAIEFIDAAGKQQSIEADGAIISGRFRPEAALLHLSHLEVDLGSGGPVIDQFGQCSDPSYYSAGNLLRPAETSGWCWQEGIETAKWIAEDLLRGQPAVVHSVRVQVVDRAIRFSVPQRLSISDRTGGMRKMQIGLNVPVKGYLEAISGGQSISNTWLNSRPVRRVQIRLNPIVKNCSESPVELSIRRDK
;
A
#
# COMPACT_ATOMS: atom_id res chain seq x y z
N ALA A 1 26.31 -10.94 -0.51
CA ALA A 1 26.12 -9.50 -0.60
C ALA A 1 24.64 -9.15 -0.56
N MET A 2 24.31 -7.91 -0.19
CA MET A 2 22.99 -7.31 -0.33
C MET A 2 23.10 -6.08 -1.24
N ILE A 3 22.28 -6.01 -2.26
CA ILE A 3 22.34 -4.99 -3.32
C ILE A 3 21.00 -4.25 -3.34
N GLU A 4 21.01 -2.91 -3.26
CA GLU A 4 19.84 -2.06 -3.11
C GLU A 4 19.94 -0.86 -4.07
N GLU A 5 18.92 -0.65 -4.89
CA GLU A 5 18.84 0.48 -5.84
C GLU A 5 18.65 1.84 -5.13
N ASN A 6 18.01 1.82 -3.96
CA ASN A 6 17.79 3.04 -3.18
C ASN A 6 19.03 3.48 -2.42
N ASP A 7 18.99 4.68 -1.84
CA ASP A 7 20.08 5.26 -1.03
C ASP A 7 20.33 4.50 0.28
N ARG A 8 19.40 3.63 0.68
CA ARG A 8 19.45 2.81 1.88
C ARG A 8 18.48 1.63 1.80
N ILE A 9 18.77 0.58 2.57
CA ILE A 9 17.84 -0.52 2.76
C ILE A 9 16.55 -0.04 3.46
N LEU A 10 15.42 -0.60 3.05
CA LEU A 10 14.09 -0.28 3.62
C LEU A 10 13.82 -0.98 4.96
N ALA A 11 14.74 -1.82 5.42
CA ALA A 11 14.65 -2.55 6.67
C ALA A 11 14.70 -1.64 7.92
N ARG A 12 14.44 -2.24 9.11
CA ARG A 12 14.59 -1.56 10.39
C ARG A 12 16.05 -1.14 10.61
N ARG A 13 16.27 -0.04 11.35
CA ARG A 13 17.61 0.54 11.58
C ARG A 13 18.67 -0.46 12.08
N LEU A 14 18.26 -1.46 12.85
CA LEU A 14 19.17 -2.47 13.41
C LEU A 14 19.62 -3.56 12.41
N VAL A 15 18.99 -3.64 11.24
CA VAL A 15 19.34 -4.65 10.23
C VAL A 15 20.70 -4.35 9.60
N GLN A 16 21.03 -3.08 9.35
CA GLN A 16 22.29 -2.72 8.73
C GLN A 16 23.50 -3.08 9.61
N PRO A 17 23.58 -2.72 10.92
CA PRO A 17 24.63 -3.21 11.81
C PRO A 17 24.71 -4.73 11.89
N TYR A 18 23.57 -5.42 11.89
CA TYR A 18 23.54 -6.87 11.88
C TYR A 18 24.18 -7.47 10.62
N LEU A 19 23.87 -6.92 9.43
CA LEU A 19 24.51 -7.36 8.18
C LEU A 19 26.03 -7.18 8.24
N MET A 20 26.51 -6.05 8.75
CA MET A 20 27.94 -5.79 8.92
C MET A 20 28.59 -6.80 9.87
N MET A 21 27.96 -7.10 11.01
CA MET A 21 28.44 -8.14 11.95
C MET A 21 28.52 -9.53 11.31
N ARG A 22 27.65 -9.82 10.36
CA ARG A 22 27.60 -11.09 9.64
C ARG A 22 28.51 -11.11 8.39
N GLY A 23 29.31 -10.09 8.17
CA GLY A 23 30.20 -10.00 7.01
C GLY A 23 29.47 -9.87 5.67
N VAL A 24 28.19 -9.44 5.67
CA VAL A 24 27.41 -9.25 4.45
C VAL A 24 27.75 -7.90 3.86
N ALA A 25 28.39 -7.87 2.68
CA ALA A 25 28.67 -6.65 1.94
C ALA A 25 27.35 -5.98 1.52
N LEU A 26 27.23 -4.67 1.77
CA LEU A 26 26.05 -3.88 1.43
C LEU A 26 26.41 -2.84 0.36
N PHE A 27 25.73 -2.92 -0.79
CA PHE A 27 25.81 -1.95 -1.87
C PHE A 27 24.48 -1.20 -1.98
N THR A 28 24.52 0.13 -1.92
CA THR A 28 23.34 0.99 -2.08
C THR A 28 23.52 1.96 -3.23
N LYS A 29 22.42 2.58 -3.72
CA LYS A 29 22.42 3.47 -4.89
C LYS A 29 22.94 2.77 -6.15
N VAL A 30 22.76 1.47 -6.25
CA VAL A 30 23.23 0.74 -7.43
C VAL A 30 22.34 1.04 -8.64
N LYS A 31 22.95 0.95 -9.83
CA LYS A 31 22.28 1.11 -11.11
C LYS A 31 22.62 -0.07 -12.01
N ASN A 32 21.78 -0.29 -13.04
CA ASN A 32 22.00 -1.29 -14.07
C ASN A 32 22.27 -2.69 -13.52
N LEU A 33 21.50 -3.09 -12.50
CA LEU A 33 21.61 -4.42 -11.91
C LEU A 33 21.22 -5.49 -12.96
N ARG A 34 22.11 -6.47 -13.15
CA ARG A 34 21.91 -7.60 -14.04
C ARG A 34 22.28 -8.90 -13.34
N ILE A 35 21.48 -9.93 -13.52
CA ILE A 35 21.77 -11.28 -13.08
C ILE A 35 22.27 -12.03 -14.31
N LEU A 36 23.46 -12.57 -14.22
CA LEU A 36 24.11 -13.31 -15.30
C LEU A 36 24.08 -14.81 -15.05
N GLY A 37 24.03 -15.57 -16.12
CA GLY A 37 24.04 -17.02 -16.12
C GLY A 37 23.13 -17.59 -17.19
N ARG A 38 23.39 -18.78 -17.66
CA ARG A 38 22.64 -19.43 -18.71
C ARG A 38 21.69 -20.51 -18.21
N MET A 39 22.17 -21.43 -17.41
CA MET A 39 21.39 -22.53 -16.80
C MET A 39 21.16 -22.28 -15.32
N GLN A 40 22.05 -21.56 -14.68
CA GLN A 40 22.01 -21.14 -13.28
C GLN A 40 22.58 -19.73 -13.15
N VAL A 41 22.42 -19.10 -12.03
CA VAL A 41 23.07 -17.82 -11.71
C VAL A 41 24.58 -18.06 -11.61
N GLU A 42 25.36 -17.22 -12.27
CA GLU A 42 26.83 -17.27 -12.25
C GLU A 42 27.43 -16.02 -11.64
N ALA A 43 26.81 -14.84 -11.88
CA ALA A 43 27.26 -13.59 -11.33
C ALA A 43 26.13 -12.55 -11.27
N ILE A 44 26.36 -11.50 -10.49
CA ILE A 44 25.51 -10.31 -10.44
C ILE A 44 26.37 -9.10 -10.74
N GLU A 45 26.03 -8.39 -11.82
CA GLU A 45 26.69 -7.15 -12.24
C GLU A 45 25.84 -5.91 -11.91
N PHE A 46 26.49 -4.85 -11.53
CA PHE A 46 25.85 -3.56 -11.28
C PHE A 46 26.87 -2.41 -11.31
N ILE A 47 26.37 -1.18 -11.39
CA ILE A 47 27.16 0.04 -11.19
C ILE A 47 26.93 0.52 -9.76
N ASP A 48 28.00 0.66 -8.99
CA ASP A 48 27.95 1.11 -7.61
C ASP A 48 27.72 2.63 -7.48
N ALA A 49 27.61 3.13 -6.24
CA ALA A 49 27.38 4.55 -5.95
C ALA A 49 28.50 5.47 -6.45
N ALA A 50 29.72 4.95 -6.65
CA ALA A 50 30.86 5.67 -7.18
C ALA A 50 30.92 5.67 -8.72
N GLY A 51 29.98 4.99 -9.38
CA GLY A 51 29.95 4.83 -10.83
C GLY A 51 30.84 3.71 -11.36
N LYS A 52 31.43 2.86 -10.49
CA LYS A 52 32.28 1.75 -10.87
C LYS A 52 31.45 0.51 -11.16
N GLN A 53 31.75 -0.20 -12.22
CA GLN A 53 31.16 -1.51 -12.52
C GLN A 53 31.71 -2.53 -11.55
N GLN A 54 30.80 -3.27 -10.94
CA GLN A 54 31.05 -4.37 -10.00
C GLN A 54 30.49 -5.66 -10.60
N SER A 55 31.17 -6.77 -10.34
CA SER A 55 30.71 -8.11 -10.62
C SER A 55 30.93 -8.99 -9.38
N ILE A 56 29.89 -9.65 -8.94
CA ILE A 56 29.94 -10.56 -7.77
C ILE A 56 29.57 -11.95 -8.26
N GLU A 57 30.49 -12.90 -8.14
CA GLU A 57 30.21 -14.31 -8.38
C GLU A 57 29.16 -14.81 -7.39
N ALA A 58 28.17 -15.52 -7.87
CA ALA A 58 27.07 -16.06 -7.06
C ALA A 58 26.43 -17.25 -7.77
N ASP A 59 26.07 -18.26 -7.01
CA ASP A 59 25.35 -19.46 -7.45
C ASP A 59 23.83 -19.30 -7.33
N GLY A 60 23.37 -18.18 -6.79
CA GLY A 60 21.95 -17.84 -6.64
C GLY A 60 21.69 -16.38 -6.33
N ALA A 61 20.48 -15.92 -6.62
CA ALA A 61 20.01 -14.58 -6.30
C ALA A 61 18.62 -14.63 -5.64
N ILE A 62 18.48 -13.97 -4.48
CA ILE A 62 17.18 -13.79 -3.83
C ILE A 62 16.68 -12.40 -4.16
N ILE A 63 15.60 -12.31 -4.92
CA ILE A 63 14.94 -11.04 -5.28
C ILE A 63 13.88 -10.76 -4.24
N SER A 64 13.96 -9.59 -3.59
CA SER A 64 13.01 -9.13 -2.60
C SER A 64 12.53 -7.72 -2.92
N GLY A 65 11.24 -7.46 -2.71
CA GLY A 65 10.64 -6.15 -2.97
C GLY A 65 9.80 -6.11 -4.24
N ARG A 66 9.28 -4.91 -4.57
CA ARG A 66 8.36 -4.68 -5.69
C ARG A 66 7.14 -5.61 -5.70
N PHE A 67 6.66 -5.95 -4.49
CA PHE A 67 5.48 -6.78 -4.33
C PHE A 67 4.25 -6.15 -5.01
N ARG A 68 3.41 -7.01 -5.58
CA ARG A 68 2.11 -6.65 -6.14
C ARG A 68 1.06 -7.59 -5.56
N PRO A 69 -0.19 -7.16 -5.40
CA PRO A 69 -1.29 -8.09 -5.14
C PRO A 69 -1.35 -9.16 -6.23
N GLU A 70 -1.66 -10.40 -5.84
CA GLU A 70 -2.00 -11.44 -6.82
C GLU A 70 -3.42 -11.22 -7.30
N ALA A 71 -3.56 -10.42 -8.34
CA ALA A 71 -4.83 -9.92 -8.83
C ALA A 71 -5.25 -10.55 -10.19
N ALA A 72 -4.64 -11.67 -10.60
CA ALA A 72 -4.92 -12.29 -11.90
C ALA A 72 -6.42 -12.59 -12.09
N LEU A 73 -7.08 -13.16 -11.07
CA LEU A 73 -8.50 -13.43 -11.12
C LEU A 73 -9.35 -12.15 -11.12
N LEU A 74 -8.92 -11.10 -10.45
CA LEU A 74 -9.62 -9.81 -10.47
C LEU A 74 -9.62 -9.20 -11.86
N HIS A 75 -8.50 -9.24 -12.56
CA HIS A 75 -8.39 -8.71 -13.92
C HIS A 75 -9.23 -9.47 -14.95
N LEU A 76 -9.62 -10.71 -14.63
CA LEU A 76 -10.52 -11.53 -15.43
C LEU A 76 -12.00 -11.43 -14.99
N SER A 77 -12.28 -10.63 -13.96
CA SER A 77 -13.62 -10.45 -13.41
C SER A 77 -14.24 -9.11 -13.80
N HIS A 78 -15.48 -8.89 -13.38
CA HIS A 78 -16.20 -7.62 -13.52
C HIS A 78 -15.91 -6.62 -12.38
N LEU A 79 -15.08 -7.00 -11.39
CA LEU A 79 -14.78 -6.16 -10.24
C LEU A 79 -13.86 -4.99 -10.62
N GLU A 80 -14.11 -3.80 -10.06
CA GLU A 80 -13.22 -2.66 -10.25
C GLU A 80 -11.87 -2.90 -9.56
N VAL A 81 -10.79 -2.60 -10.29
CA VAL A 81 -9.41 -2.69 -9.79
C VAL A 81 -8.83 -1.29 -9.66
N ASP A 82 -8.25 -0.99 -8.50
CA ASP A 82 -7.51 0.26 -8.27
C ASP A 82 -6.09 0.15 -8.83
N LEU A 83 -5.76 0.99 -9.81
CA LEU A 83 -4.45 0.98 -10.48
C LEU A 83 -3.30 1.35 -9.54
N GLY A 84 -3.56 2.12 -8.49
CA GLY A 84 -2.55 2.55 -7.53
C GLY A 84 -2.08 1.42 -6.61
N SER A 85 -3.00 0.69 -6.03
CA SER A 85 -2.73 -0.46 -5.16
C SER A 85 -2.52 -1.75 -5.96
N GLY A 86 -3.18 -1.91 -7.10
CA GLY A 86 -3.26 -3.14 -7.89
C GLY A 86 -4.26 -4.15 -7.34
N GLY A 87 -5.02 -3.79 -6.32
CA GLY A 87 -6.07 -4.60 -5.69
C GLY A 87 -7.47 -4.14 -6.07
N PRO A 88 -8.51 -4.81 -5.56
CA PRO A 88 -9.90 -4.41 -5.83
C PRO A 88 -10.24 -3.08 -5.16
N VAL A 89 -11.13 -2.33 -5.77
CA VAL A 89 -11.79 -1.18 -5.14
C VAL A 89 -12.73 -1.70 -4.07
N ILE A 90 -12.51 -1.28 -2.82
CA ILE A 90 -13.36 -1.66 -1.68
C ILE A 90 -13.86 -0.44 -0.92
N ASP A 91 -14.90 -0.67 -0.13
CA ASP A 91 -15.37 0.27 0.87
C ASP A 91 -14.77 -0.02 2.28
N GLN A 92 -15.20 0.74 3.28
CA GLN A 92 -14.74 0.60 4.65
C GLN A 92 -15.15 -0.72 5.34
N PHE A 93 -16.00 -1.52 4.73
CA PHE A 93 -16.40 -2.84 5.23
C PHE A 93 -15.67 -3.99 4.51
N GLY A 94 -14.80 -3.64 3.54
CA GLY A 94 -14.11 -4.60 2.69
C GLY A 94 -14.95 -5.11 1.52
N GLN A 95 -16.12 -4.51 1.26
CA GLN A 95 -17.02 -4.86 0.18
C GLN A 95 -16.51 -4.28 -1.15
N CYS A 96 -16.43 -5.12 -2.18
CA CYS A 96 -15.96 -4.75 -3.51
C CYS A 96 -17.02 -3.94 -4.30
N SER A 97 -16.70 -3.61 -5.56
CA SER A 97 -17.63 -2.93 -6.47
C SER A 97 -18.93 -3.69 -6.71
N ASP A 98 -18.87 -5.02 -6.73
CA ASP A 98 -20.04 -5.89 -6.62
C ASP A 98 -20.24 -6.26 -5.15
N PRO A 99 -21.41 -5.98 -4.56
CA PRO A 99 -21.66 -6.20 -3.15
C PRO A 99 -21.66 -7.66 -2.71
N SER A 100 -21.66 -8.62 -3.62
CA SER A 100 -21.53 -10.05 -3.32
C SER A 100 -20.10 -10.47 -2.99
N TYR A 101 -19.11 -9.58 -3.21
CA TYR A 101 -17.69 -9.87 -3.04
C TYR A 101 -17.07 -9.00 -1.95
N TYR A 102 -16.19 -9.64 -1.18
CA TYR A 102 -15.39 -9.00 -0.14
C TYR A 102 -13.91 -9.31 -0.32
N SER A 103 -13.05 -8.39 0.09
CA SER A 103 -11.60 -8.56 0.00
C SER A 103 -10.90 -8.06 1.24
N ALA A 104 -9.80 -8.75 1.61
CA ALA A 104 -8.95 -8.41 2.74
C ALA A 104 -7.49 -8.81 2.49
N GLY A 105 -6.58 -8.30 3.29
CA GLY A 105 -5.19 -8.71 3.31
C GLY A 105 -4.36 -8.23 2.12
N ASN A 106 -3.40 -9.07 1.68
CA ASN A 106 -2.44 -8.70 0.63
C ASN A 106 -3.07 -8.51 -0.76
N LEU A 107 -4.31 -8.94 -0.96
CA LEU A 107 -5.04 -8.66 -2.20
C LEU A 107 -5.36 -7.17 -2.34
N LEU A 108 -5.54 -6.44 -1.24
CA LEU A 108 -5.92 -5.02 -1.27
C LEU A 108 -4.77 -4.10 -1.66
N ARG A 109 -3.52 -4.49 -1.37
CA ARG A 109 -2.33 -3.65 -1.54
C ARG A 109 -1.05 -4.46 -1.42
N PRO A 110 0.06 -3.99 -2.03
CA PRO A 110 1.33 -4.71 -1.94
C PRO A 110 1.90 -4.70 -0.51
N ALA A 111 2.52 -5.82 -0.16
CA ALA A 111 3.40 -6.01 1.00
C ALA A 111 2.79 -5.66 2.37
N GLU A 112 1.88 -6.50 2.83
CA GLU A 112 1.39 -6.44 4.21
C GLU A 112 1.93 -7.62 5.04
N THR A 113 1.98 -7.47 6.35
CA THR A 113 2.41 -8.55 7.25
C THR A 113 1.27 -9.53 7.52
N SER A 114 1.61 -10.80 7.76
CA SER A 114 0.64 -11.86 8.02
C SER A 114 -0.34 -11.52 9.16
N GLY A 115 0.17 -10.92 10.25
CA GLY A 115 -0.68 -10.51 11.38
C GLY A 115 -1.73 -9.45 11.01
N TRP A 116 -1.39 -8.52 10.13
CA TRP A 116 -2.35 -7.53 9.63
C TRP A 116 -3.36 -8.16 8.68
N CYS A 117 -2.91 -9.02 7.77
CA CYS A 117 -3.82 -9.75 6.88
C CYS A 117 -4.81 -10.61 7.66
N TRP A 118 -4.34 -11.27 8.71
CA TRP A 118 -5.18 -12.04 9.64
C TRP A 118 -6.24 -11.16 10.31
N GLN A 119 -5.83 -10.02 10.87
CA GLN A 119 -6.74 -9.09 11.54
C GLN A 119 -7.80 -8.53 10.58
N GLU A 120 -7.39 -8.12 9.38
CA GLU A 120 -8.31 -7.65 8.34
C GLU A 120 -9.28 -8.74 7.91
N GLY A 121 -8.80 -9.98 7.74
CA GLY A 121 -9.66 -11.12 7.42
C GLY A 121 -10.73 -11.36 8.49
N ILE A 122 -10.37 -11.31 9.79
CA ILE A 122 -11.33 -11.43 10.89
C ILE A 122 -12.35 -10.28 10.87
N GLU A 123 -11.90 -9.05 10.65
CA GLU A 123 -12.80 -7.89 10.60
C GLU A 123 -13.76 -7.99 9.42
N THR A 124 -13.27 -8.32 8.24
CA THR A 124 -14.11 -8.50 7.04
C THR A 124 -15.09 -9.66 7.22
N ALA A 125 -14.67 -10.79 7.82
CA ALA A 125 -15.56 -11.91 8.09
C ALA A 125 -16.73 -11.56 9.01
N LYS A 126 -16.55 -10.64 9.96
CA LYS A 126 -17.66 -10.13 10.81
C LYS A 126 -18.68 -9.38 9.97
N TRP A 127 -18.25 -8.58 9.02
CA TRP A 127 -19.16 -7.85 8.12
C TRP A 127 -19.93 -8.79 7.21
N ILE A 128 -19.26 -9.80 6.65
CA ILE A 128 -19.90 -10.87 5.86
C ILE A 128 -20.96 -11.58 6.69
N ALA A 129 -20.62 -11.99 7.93
CA ALA A 129 -21.56 -12.67 8.81
C ALA A 129 -22.77 -11.80 9.15
N GLU A 130 -22.56 -10.50 9.39
CA GLU A 130 -23.65 -9.56 9.65
C GLU A 130 -24.57 -9.41 8.45
N ASP A 131 -24.01 -9.32 7.22
CA ASP A 131 -24.78 -9.23 5.99
C ASP A 131 -25.58 -10.50 5.69
N LEU A 132 -25.02 -11.67 5.99
CA LEU A 132 -25.74 -12.94 5.84
C LEU A 132 -26.90 -13.09 6.84
N LEU A 133 -26.75 -12.53 8.05
CA LEU A 133 -27.76 -12.64 9.10
C LEU A 133 -28.87 -11.59 8.98
N ARG A 134 -28.54 -10.38 8.57
CA ARG A 134 -29.44 -9.21 8.60
C ARG A 134 -29.78 -8.65 7.24
N GLY A 135 -29.16 -9.15 6.18
CA GLY A 135 -29.15 -8.51 4.86
C GLY A 135 -28.16 -7.36 4.77
N GLN A 136 -27.81 -7.00 3.56
CA GLN A 136 -26.93 -5.86 3.30
C GLN A 136 -27.66 -4.55 3.62
N PRO A 137 -27.00 -3.58 4.28
CA PRO A 137 -27.61 -2.29 4.57
C PRO A 137 -27.90 -1.53 3.28
N ALA A 138 -28.99 -0.79 3.26
CA ALA A 138 -29.28 0.12 2.16
C ALA A 138 -28.19 1.25 2.17
N VAL A 139 -27.42 1.31 1.10
CA VAL A 139 -26.45 2.39 0.90
C VAL A 139 -27.17 3.64 0.44
N VAL A 140 -27.14 4.69 1.26
CA VAL A 140 -27.76 6.00 0.93
C VAL A 140 -27.00 6.64 -0.23
N HIS A 141 -25.67 6.71 -0.13
CA HIS A 141 -24.79 7.13 -1.22
C HIS A 141 -23.39 6.54 -1.04
N SER A 142 -22.64 6.50 -2.13
CA SER A 142 -21.25 6.03 -2.15
C SER A 142 -20.33 7.15 -2.58
N VAL A 143 -19.31 7.42 -1.78
CA VAL A 143 -18.35 8.51 -2.01
C VAL A 143 -17.00 7.90 -2.43
N ARG A 144 -16.47 8.34 -3.56
CA ARG A 144 -15.12 7.93 -4.00
C ARG A 144 -14.03 8.66 -3.20
N VAL A 145 -12.96 7.95 -2.89
CA VAL A 145 -11.72 8.51 -2.36
C VAL A 145 -10.74 8.64 -3.53
N GLN A 146 -10.38 9.87 -3.85
CA GLN A 146 -9.52 10.19 -4.99
C GLN A 146 -8.15 10.65 -4.53
N VAL A 147 -7.11 10.08 -5.09
CA VAL A 147 -5.73 10.52 -4.90
C VAL A 147 -5.44 11.61 -5.95
N VAL A 148 -5.32 12.86 -5.53
CA VAL A 148 -5.06 14.00 -6.44
C VAL A 148 -3.59 14.46 -6.40
N ASP A 149 -2.80 14.02 -5.42
CA ASP A 149 -1.37 14.35 -5.30
C ASP A 149 -0.49 13.19 -5.78
N ARG A 150 0.45 13.46 -6.68
CA ARG A 150 1.39 12.47 -7.24
C ARG A 150 2.32 11.82 -6.20
N ALA A 151 2.49 12.42 -5.02
CA ALA A 151 3.24 11.83 -3.92
C ALA A 151 2.54 10.63 -3.30
N ILE A 152 1.21 10.54 -3.43
CA ILE A 152 0.40 9.44 -2.97
C ILE A 152 0.24 8.44 -4.11
N ARG A 153 0.40 7.16 -3.83
CA ARG A 153 0.25 6.07 -4.79
C ARG A 153 -1.16 5.50 -4.80
N PHE A 154 -1.72 5.26 -3.60
CA PHE A 154 -3.05 4.68 -3.41
C PHE A 154 -3.61 5.01 -2.03
N SER A 155 -4.91 4.84 -1.87
CA SER A 155 -5.61 4.73 -0.58
C SER A 155 -6.38 3.42 -0.51
N VAL A 156 -6.57 2.87 0.68
CA VAL A 156 -7.47 1.75 0.97
C VAL A 156 -8.22 2.08 2.25
N PRO A 157 -9.56 2.14 2.21
CA PRO A 157 -10.47 1.92 1.10
C PRO A 157 -10.42 3.05 0.05
N GLN A 158 -10.91 2.74 -1.16
CA GLN A 158 -11.03 3.68 -2.28
C GLN A 158 -12.43 4.27 -2.41
N ARG A 159 -13.36 3.77 -1.63
CA ARG A 159 -14.77 4.17 -1.62
C ARG A 159 -15.28 4.18 -0.19
N LEU A 160 -16.26 5.02 0.10
CA LEU A 160 -16.98 5.06 1.37
C LEU A 160 -18.45 4.80 1.10
N SER A 161 -19.03 3.79 1.73
CA SER A 161 -20.46 3.50 1.66
C SER A 161 -21.15 4.14 2.86
N ILE A 162 -21.97 5.15 2.62
CA ILE A 162 -22.73 5.86 3.65
C ILE A 162 -24.08 5.20 3.80
N SER A 163 -24.32 4.65 4.98
CA SER A 163 -25.52 3.91 5.35
C SER A 163 -25.81 4.11 6.83
N ASP A 164 -26.88 3.53 7.33
CA ASP A 164 -27.19 3.43 8.76
C ASP A 164 -26.25 2.47 9.53
N ARG A 165 -25.48 1.64 8.79
CA ARG A 165 -24.48 0.75 9.37
C ARG A 165 -23.37 1.54 10.03
N THR A 166 -23.12 1.25 11.29
CA THR A 166 -22.00 1.80 12.06
C THR A 166 -20.78 0.86 12.02
N GLY A 167 -19.59 1.42 12.15
CA GLY A 167 -18.36 0.63 12.21
C GLY A 167 -17.55 0.70 10.92
N GLY A 168 -16.96 -0.44 10.53
CA GLY A 168 -16.03 -0.52 9.41
C GLY A 168 -14.56 -0.35 9.81
N MET A 169 -13.69 -0.28 8.83
CA MET A 169 -12.26 -0.04 9.03
C MET A 169 -12.02 1.24 9.83
N ARG A 170 -11.23 1.16 10.90
CA ARG A 170 -10.90 2.33 11.73
C ARG A 170 -9.86 3.24 11.08
N LYS A 171 -9.08 2.70 10.16
CA LYS A 171 -7.94 3.38 9.54
C LYS A 171 -7.97 3.21 8.03
N MET A 172 -7.70 4.30 7.34
CA MET A 172 -7.37 4.31 5.93
C MET A 172 -5.86 4.10 5.77
N GLN A 173 -5.47 3.26 4.84
CA GLN A 173 -4.07 3.05 4.51
C GLN A 173 -3.71 3.84 3.26
N ILE A 174 -2.52 4.44 3.29
CA ILE A 174 -2.00 5.28 2.23
C ILE A 174 -0.66 4.72 1.76
N GLY A 175 -0.52 4.48 0.47
CA GLY A 175 0.75 4.20 -0.17
C GLY A 175 1.39 5.48 -0.70
N LEU A 176 2.70 5.62 -0.57
CA LEU A 176 3.46 6.77 -1.06
C LEU A 176 4.35 6.37 -2.24
N ASN A 177 4.51 7.28 -3.22
CA ASN A 177 5.47 7.15 -4.30
C ASN A 177 6.84 7.71 -3.94
N VAL A 178 6.88 8.74 -3.11
CA VAL A 178 8.08 9.48 -2.71
C VAL A 178 8.10 9.72 -1.20
N PRO A 179 9.25 10.03 -0.58
CA PRO A 179 9.29 10.47 0.80
C PRO A 179 8.47 11.75 1.00
N VAL A 180 7.65 11.77 2.05
CA VAL A 180 6.77 12.87 2.40
C VAL A 180 7.06 13.36 3.82
N LYS A 181 7.20 14.68 3.95
CA LYS A 181 7.17 15.41 5.22
C LYS A 181 6.18 16.56 5.05
N GLY A 182 5.05 16.51 5.78
CA GLY A 182 3.96 17.47 5.61
C GLY A 182 2.63 16.92 6.12
N TYR A 183 1.55 17.56 5.78
CA TYR A 183 0.20 17.18 6.19
C TYR A 183 -0.52 16.45 5.05
N LEU A 184 -1.01 15.26 5.33
CA LEU A 184 -2.01 14.62 4.48
C LEU A 184 -3.36 15.24 4.79
N GLU A 185 -3.98 15.83 3.80
CA GLU A 185 -5.30 16.43 3.88
C GLU A 185 -6.31 15.58 3.13
N ALA A 186 -7.49 15.42 3.72
CA ALA A 186 -8.67 14.92 3.07
C ALA A 186 -9.67 16.07 2.92
N ILE A 187 -10.07 16.32 1.69
CA ILE A 187 -10.96 17.44 1.32
C ILE A 187 -12.24 16.84 0.71
N SER A 188 -13.41 17.33 1.11
CA SER A 188 -14.70 16.97 0.53
C SER A 188 -15.56 18.21 0.38
N GLY A 189 -16.14 18.41 -0.79
CA GLY A 189 -16.93 19.63 -1.09
C GLY A 189 -16.14 20.93 -0.89
N GLY A 190 -14.82 20.92 -1.12
CA GLY A 190 -13.94 22.08 -0.93
C GLY A 190 -13.55 22.37 0.52
N GLN A 191 -13.99 21.56 1.48
CA GLN A 191 -13.65 21.71 2.91
C GLN A 191 -12.66 20.63 3.36
N SER A 192 -11.66 21.02 4.17
CA SER A 192 -10.74 20.08 4.81
C SER A 192 -11.45 19.35 5.94
N ILE A 193 -11.65 18.04 5.78
CA ILE A 193 -12.38 17.19 6.73
C ILE A 193 -11.45 16.34 7.60
N SER A 194 -10.18 16.22 7.22
CA SER A 194 -9.15 15.55 8.01
C SER A 194 -7.78 16.07 7.64
N ASN A 195 -6.91 16.24 8.65
CA ASN A 195 -5.56 16.70 8.48
C ASN A 195 -4.63 15.89 9.40
N THR A 196 -3.62 15.22 8.83
CA THR A 196 -2.72 14.35 9.60
C THR A 196 -1.27 14.57 9.19
N TRP A 197 -0.43 14.92 10.18
CA TRP A 197 1.01 15.06 9.95
C TRP A 197 1.66 13.74 9.55
N LEU A 198 2.45 13.77 8.49
CA LEU A 198 3.22 12.64 7.99
C LEU A 198 4.71 12.98 7.91
N ASN A 199 5.54 12.04 8.35
CA ASN A 199 6.96 11.97 8.03
C ASN A 199 7.26 10.52 7.66
N SER A 200 7.07 10.19 6.40
CA SER A 200 7.09 8.80 5.93
C SER A 200 7.70 8.67 4.55
N ARG A 201 7.85 7.44 4.10
CA ARG A 201 8.51 7.06 2.84
C ARG A 201 7.71 5.99 2.14
N PRO A 202 7.98 5.77 0.82
CA PRO A 202 7.50 4.59 0.13
C PRO A 202 7.78 3.31 0.92
N VAL A 203 6.90 2.30 0.76
CA VAL A 203 6.96 1.00 1.45
C VAL A 203 6.71 1.05 2.97
N ARG A 204 6.68 2.24 3.59
CA ARG A 204 6.23 2.38 4.99
C ARG A 204 4.72 2.43 5.02
N ARG A 205 4.13 1.67 5.97
CA ARG A 205 2.69 1.75 6.23
C ARG A 205 2.37 3.13 6.78
N VAL A 206 1.56 3.88 6.03
CA VAL A 206 0.94 5.11 6.50
C VAL A 206 -0.51 4.81 6.78
N GLN A 207 -0.97 5.14 7.96
CA GLN A 207 -2.36 4.95 8.40
C GLN A 207 -2.90 6.25 8.98
N ILE A 208 -4.06 6.66 8.51
CA ILE A 208 -4.81 7.79 9.06
C ILE A 208 -6.15 7.32 9.62
N ARG A 209 -6.75 8.09 10.52
CA ARG A 209 -8.07 7.77 11.07
C ARG A 209 -9.14 7.93 9.99
N LEU A 210 -9.96 6.90 9.80
CA LEU A 210 -11.03 6.91 8.79
C LEU A 210 -12.31 7.56 9.31
N ASN A 211 -12.64 7.39 10.59
CA ASN A 211 -13.89 7.91 11.18
C ASN A 211 -14.15 9.41 10.93
N PRO A 212 -13.17 10.33 11.07
CA PRO A 212 -13.42 11.74 10.77
C PRO A 212 -13.78 11.97 9.31
N ILE A 213 -13.21 11.19 8.40
CA ILE A 213 -13.47 11.28 6.97
C ILE A 213 -14.91 10.82 6.68
N VAL A 214 -15.29 9.63 7.16
CA VAL A 214 -16.64 9.08 6.98
C VAL A 214 -17.73 9.99 7.56
N LYS A 215 -17.47 10.60 8.73
CA LYS A 215 -18.47 11.46 9.41
C LYS A 215 -18.67 12.82 8.74
N ASN A 216 -17.63 13.34 8.10
CA ASN A 216 -17.62 14.71 7.61
C ASN A 216 -17.59 14.79 6.05
N CYS A 217 -17.52 13.65 5.34
CA CYS A 217 -17.61 13.69 3.88
C CYS A 217 -19.01 14.09 3.44
N SER A 218 -19.07 14.93 2.40
CA SER A 218 -20.27 15.25 1.65
C SER A 218 -20.51 14.16 0.58
N GLU A 219 -21.50 14.36 -0.27
CA GLU A 219 -21.72 13.52 -1.47
C GLU A 219 -20.63 13.67 -2.53
N SER A 220 -19.81 14.73 -2.41
CA SER A 220 -18.66 14.95 -3.29
C SER A 220 -17.53 13.98 -2.98
N PRO A 221 -16.68 13.64 -3.97
CA PRO A 221 -15.49 12.81 -3.72
C PRO A 221 -14.60 13.37 -2.59
N VAL A 222 -13.98 12.45 -1.86
CA VAL A 222 -12.94 12.80 -0.90
C VAL A 222 -11.59 12.84 -1.62
N GLU A 223 -11.01 14.02 -1.73
CA GLU A 223 -9.71 14.24 -2.35
C GLU A 223 -8.59 14.14 -1.32
N LEU A 224 -7.57 13.32 -1.61
CA LEU A 224 -6.38 13.17 -0.79
C LEU A 224 -5.20 13.90 -1.41
N SER A 225 -4.60 14.81 -0.67
CA SER A 225 -3.44 15.59 -1.08
C SER A 225 -2.40 15.75 0.03
N ILE A 226 -1.20 16.20 -0.33
CA ILE A 226 -0.12 16.49 0.63
C ILE A 226 0.13 18.00 0.63
N ARG A 227 -0.16 18.65 1.76
CA ARG A 227 0.29 20.02 2.01
C ARG A 227 1.67 19.97 2.65
N ARG A 228 2.65 20.54 1.97
CA ARG A 228 4.01 20.71 2.49
C ARG A 228 4.11 22.01 3.23
N ASP A 229 4.70 22.01 4.42
CA ASP A 229 5.10 23.25 5.06
C ASP A 229 6.21 23.89 4.20
N LYS A 230 6.06 25.18 3.93
CA LYS A 230 7.04 25.99 3.22
C LYS A 230 8.30 26.16 4.03
#